data_a6a1933a9d829671fcf4f21220563d9a
#
_entry.id   a6a1933a9d829671fcf4f21220563d9a
#
_cell.length_a   1.000
_cell.length_b   1.000
_cell.length_c   1.000
_cell.angle_alpha   90.00
_cell.angle_beta   90.00
_cell.angle_gamma   90.00
#
_symmetry.space_group_name_H-M   'P 1'
#
loop_
_entity.id
_entity.type
_entity.pdbx_description
1 polymer ?
#
loop_
_entity_poly.entity_id
_entity_poly.type
_entity_poly.pdbx_seq_one_letter_code
_entity_poly.pdbx_strand_id
1 'polypeptide(L)'
;MEHFGKSLLCVALLACWGVTGAAQDAPAPQDPAAQPFHIRPRYYRWYVNPGQEWIEKNLGYAFLDWKVPRQQAALVLVDVWDRHYIKEPKARAEKIIQEKIRPLLAAWRRGGLEVIHAPAPPQATSEPGWIGRGEKRDAARTGPQADAPWPPPEFRNKTGPYRQFARPVEPMEPERLKRVKGLCIHPAVRPLPGEAVIATGDELHRYCREKGILFLFYVGFNTNACILLRDYGTIEIGNRGYEVVLVRDCTTGMESFETADQLWQTRCAIQFLEMFGKYSITSDELIHALDGGGAR
;
A
#
# COMPACT_ATOMS: atom_id res chain seq x y z
N MET A 1 83.52 -26.74 48.04
CA MET A 1 83.80 -25.31 48.24
C MET A 1 82.51 -24.60 48.06
N GLU A 2 81.94 -24.32 49.18
CA GLU A 2 81.56 -22.98 49.70
C GLU A 2 80.30 -22.45 49.02
N HIS A 3 79.31 -22.32 49.69
CA HIS A 3 78.77 -21.62 50.82
C HIS A 3 77.69 -20.60 50.50
N PHE A 4 76.75 -20.46 51.41
CA PHE A 4 75.77 -19.40 51.74
C PHE A 4 74.48 -19.35 50.92
N GLY A 5 73.37 -19.67 51.43
CA GLY A 5 72.67 -19.38 52.68
C GLY A 5 72.07 -17.94 52.71
N LYS A 6 70.78 -17.76 52.36
CA LYS A 6 69.93 -16.68 52.93
C LYS A 6 68.46 -17.04 52.85
N SER A 7 67.88 -17.17 54.04
CA SER A 7 66.46 -17.16 54.27
C SER A 7 65.76 -15.89 53.77
N LEU A 8 64.63 -16.02 53.13
CA LEU A 8 63.74 -14.88 52.91
C LEU A 8 62.33 -15.23 53.28
N LEU A 9 61.78 -14.46 54.17
CA LEU A 9 60.51 -14.49 54.79
C LEU A 9 59.41 -14.34 53.71
N CYS A 10 58.49 -15.30 53.63
CA CYS A 10 57.25 -15.15 52.81
C CYS A 10 56.20 -14.38 53.61
N VAL A 11 55.93 -13.14 53.23
CA VAL A 11 54.74 -12.40 53.63
C VAL A 11 53.62 -12.73 52.67
N ALA A 12 52.60 -13.44 53.19
CA ALA A 12 51.38 -13.74 52.43
C ALA A 12 50.51 -12.48 52.37
N LEU A 13 50.42 -11.83 51.23
CA LEU A 13 49.44 -10.81 50.93
C LEU A 13 48.17 -11.51 50.43
N LEU A 14 47.14 -11.55 51.28
CA LEU A 14 45.76 -11.91 50.88
C LEU A 14 45.16 -10.77 50.06
N ALA A 15 45.15 -10.94 48.76
CA ALA A 15 44.41 -10.09 47.85
C ALA A 15 42.92 -10.53 47.84
N CYS A 16 42.06 -9.78 48.52
CA CYS A 16 40.61 -9.88 48.35
C CYS A 16 40.21 -9.39 46.96
N TRP A 17 39.91 -10.31 46.07
CA TRP A 17 39.25 -9.97 44.81
C TRP A 17 37.78 -9.73 45.09
N GLY A 18 37.38 -8.47 45.15
CA GLY A 18 35.99 -8.04 45.11
C GLY A 18 35.41 -8.33 43.74
N VAL A 19 34.54 -9.35 43.64
CA VAL A 19 33.74 -9.57 42.46
C VAL A 19 32.66 -8.49 42.44
N THR A 20 32.92 -7.38 41.75
CA THR A 20 31.86 -6.46 41.36
C THR A 20 31.07 -7.12 40.26
N GLY A 21 29.97 -7.77 40.61
CA GLY A 21 28.95 -8.20 39.65
C GLY A 21 28.40 -6.95 38.94
N ALA A 22 28.80 -6.75 37.72
CA ALA A 22 28.09 -5.84 36.84
C ALA A 22 26.68 -6.35 36.69
N ALA A 23 25.70 -5.67 37.29
CA ALA A 23 24.30 -5.89 36.98
C ALA A 23 24.17 -5.67 35.46
N GLN A 24 23.88 -6.74 34.70
CA GLN A 24 23.46 -6.60 33.34
C GLN A 24 22.13 -5.84 33.39
N ASP A 25 22.16 -4.60 32.93
CA ASP A 25 20.94 -3.83 32.73
C ASP A 25 19.98 -4.67 31.88
N ALA A 26 18.84 -5.01 32.45
CA ALA A 26 17.77 -5.63 31.72
C ALA A 26 17.42 -4.71 30.54
N PRO A 27 17.26 -5.24 29.32
CA PRO A 27 16.91 -4.40 28.17
C PRO A 27 15.66 -3.61 28.50
N ALA A 28 15.70 -2.30 28.28
CA ALA A 28 14.56 -1.41 28.49
C ALA A 28 13.33 -2.00 27.79
N PRO A 29 12.12 -1.89 28.37
CA PRO A 29 10.91 -2.39 27.74
C PRO A 29 10.81 -1.77 26.34
N GLN A 30 10.87 -2.62 25.32
CA GLN A 30 10.75 -2.17 23.94
C GLN A 30 9.31 -1.67 23.76
N ASP A 31 9.18 -0.43 23.28
CA ASP A 31 7.89 0.16 22.92
C ASP A 31 7.16 -0.79 21.94
N PRO A 32 5.97 -1.32 22.28
CA PRO A 32 5.22 -2.19 21.37
C PRO A 32 4.93 -1.53 20.01
N ALA A 33 4.88 -0.18 19.96
CA ALA A 33 4.72 0.58 18.74
C ALA A 33 5.99 0.56 17.85
N ALA A 34 7.16 0.22 18.41
CA ALA A 34 8.41 0.13 17.66
C ALA A 34 8.65 -1.26 17.05
N GLN A 35 7.94 -2.29 17.49
CA GLN A 35 8.14 -3.64 16.99
C GLN A 35 7.52 -3.84 15.61
N PRO A 36 8.21 -4.53 14.67
CA PRO A 36 7.65 -4.87 13.38
C PRO A 36 6.42 -5.78 13.54
N PHE A 37 5.47 -5.68 12.63
CA PHE A 37 4.35 -6.62 12.56
C PHE A 37 4.66 -7.73 11.55
N HIS A 38 4.20 -8.94 11.86
CA HIS A 38 4.54 -10.15 11.13
C HIS A 38 3.38 -10.58 10.22
N ILE A 39 3.61 -10.66 8.90
CA ILE A 39 2.61 -11.00 7.89
C ILE A 39 3.10 -12.08 6.93
N ARG A 40 2.13 -12.78 6.32
CA ARG A 40 2.39 -13.74 5.24
C ARG A 40 1.71 -13.31 3.94
N PRO A 41 2.27 -12.32 3.20
CA PRO A 41 1.69 -11.88 1.94
C PRO A 41 1.75 -12.98 0.89
N ARG A 42 0.65 -13.10 0.12
CA ARG A 42 0.47 -14.09 -0.95
C ARG A 42 0.94 -13.51 -2.27
N TYR A 43 1.54 -14.37 -3.12
CA TYR A 43 1.85 -14.08 -4.52
C TYR A 43 1.60 -15.31 -5.39
N TYR A 44 1.58 -15.17 -6.71
CA TYR A 44 1.41 -16.28 -7.65
C TYR A 44 2.75 -16.68 -8.24
N ARG A 45 3.10 -17.97 -8.15
CA ARG A 45 4.35 -18.54 -8.68
C ARG A 45 4.16 -18.98 -10.12
N TRP A 46 5.08 -18.55 -10.98
CA TRP A 46 5.25 -19.05 -12.34
C TRP A 46 6.13 -20.30 -12.41
N TYR A 47 6.28 -21.04 -11.31
CA TYR A 47 7.14 -22.19 -11.18
C TYR A 47 6.37 -23.36 -10.59
N VAL A 48 6.69 -24.57 -11.08
CA VAL A 48 6.19 -25.82 -10.51
C VAL A 48 7.12 -26.31 -9.38
N ASN A 49 6.64 -27.22 -8.54
CA ASN A 49 7.48 -27.86 -7.55
C ASN A 49 8.40 -28.92 -8.21
N PRO A 50 9.54 -29.27 -7.58
CA PRO A 50 10.42 -30.30 -8.09
C PRO A 50 9.64 -31.59 -8.38
N GLY A 51 9.89 -32.18 -9.56
CA GLY A 51 9.24 -33.41 -10.00
C GLY A 51 7.84 -33.24 -10.60
N GLN A 52 7.30 -32.03 -10.66
CA GLN A 52 6.03 -31.77 -11.33
C GLN A 52 6.24 -31.34 -12.79
N GLU A 53 5.28 -31.69 -13.65
CA GLU A 53 5.23 -31.25 -15.04
C GLU A 53 4.96 -29.75 -15.13
N TRP A 54 5.60 -29.05 -16.08
CA TRP A 54 5.42 -27.63 -16.34
C TRP A 54 4.12 -27.35 -17.13
N ILE A 55 3.00 -27.43 -16.44
CA ILE A 55 1.65 -27.13 -16.96
C ILE A 55 0.91 -26.22 -15.99
N GLU A 56 -0.03 -25.43 -16.49
CA GLU A 56 -0.74 -24.38 -15.72
C GLU A 56 -1.40 -24.90 -14.44
N LYS A 57 -1.98 -26.10 -14.44
CA LYS A 57 -2.62 -26.69 -13.26
C LYS A 57 -1.66 -26.98 -12.09
N ASN A 58 -0.35 -26.99 -12.35
CA ASN A 58 0.69 -27.22 -11.35
C ASN A 58 1.30 -25.89 -10.85
N LEU A 59 0.88 -24.75 -11.41
CA LEU A 59 1.20 -23.41 -10.90
C LEU A 59 0.27 -23.05 -9.76
N GLY A 60 0.71 -22.16 -8.88
CA GLY A 60 -0.13 -21.80 -7.74
C GLY A 60 0.41 -20.69 -6.88
N TYR A 61 -0.31 -20.43 -5.82
CA TYR A 61 0.05 -19.41 -4.84
C TYR A 61 1.18 -19.90 -3.94
N ALA A 62 1.98 -18.92 -3.49
CA ALA A 62 2.95 -19.09 -2.43
C ALA A 62 2.87 -17.88 -1.48
N PHE A 63 3.54 -18.00 -0.33
CA PHE A 63 3.53 -17.00 0.71
C PHE A 63 4.96 -16.66 1.09
N LEU A 64 5.19 -15.40 1.43
CA LEU A 64 6.43 -14.94 2.04
C LEU A 64 6.23 -14.80 3.54
N ASP A 65 7.32 -14.65 4.24
CA ASP A 65 7.34 -14.42 5.69
C ASP A 65 8.03 -13.09 5.95
N TRP A 66 7.24 -12.06 6.29
CA TRP A 66 7.73 -10.69 6.40
C TRP A 66 7.53 -10.12 7.81
N LYS A 67 8.60 -9.54 8.33
CA LYS A 67 8.58 -8.67 9.50
C LYS A 67 8.65 -7.22 9.02
N VAL A 68 7.51 -6.57 8.88
CA VAL A 68 7.40 -5.22 8.32
C VAL A 68 7.63 -4.18 9.42
N PRO A 69 8.63 -3.29 9.28
CA PRO A 69 8.83 -2.19 10.22
C PRO A 69 7.64 -1.23 10.18
N ARG A 70 7.01 -0.95 11.32
CA ARG A 70 5.81 -0.10 11.40
C ARG A 70 6.02 1.29 10.80
N GLN A 71 7.18 1.90 11.04
CA GLN A 71 7.52 3.22 10.54
C GLN A 71 7.72 3.29 9.02
N GLN A 72 7.89 2.14 8.38
CA GLN A 72 8.08 2.05 6.92
C GLN A 72 6.81 1.62 6.18
N ALA A 73 5.67 1.51 6.87
CA ALA A 73 4.42 1.03 6.31
C ALA A 73 3.35 2.12 6.27
N ALA A 74 2.58 2.18 5.18
CA ALA A 74 1.41 3.04 5.06
C ALA A 74 0.22 2.31 4.46
N LEU A 75 -0.99 2.66 4.92
CA LEU A 75 -2.26 2.25 4.32
C LEU A 75 -2.71 3.31 3.33
N VAL A 76 -2.90 2.93 2.07
CA VAL A 76 -3.34 3.81 0.99
C VAL A 76 -4.80 3.51 0.64
N LEU A 77 -5.69 4.48 0.90
CA LEU A 77 -7.12 4.37 0.62
C LEU A 77 -7.42 5.02 -0.74
N VAL A 78 -7.54 4.21 -1.80
CA VAL A 78 -7.79 4.68 -3.16
C VAL A 78 -9.29 4.76 -3.44
N ASP A 79 -9.78 5.94 -3.81
CA ASP A 79 -11.15 6.16 -4.27
C ASP A 79 -12.22 5.45 -3.39
N VAL A 80 -12.10 5.52 -2.06
CA VAL A 80 -13.12 5.04 -1.13
C VAL A 80 -14.25 6.06 -1.06
N TRP A 81 -15.12 6.03 -2.06
CA TRP A 81 -16.15 7.03 -2.31
C TRP A 81 -17.50 6.72 -1.63
N ASP A 82 -18.31 7.78 -1.41
CA ASP A 82 -19.63 7.71 -0.78
C ASP A 82 -20.76 7.32 -1.74
N ARG A 83 -20.52 7.35 -3.07
CA ARG A 83 -21.53 7.09 -4.10
C ARG A 83 -20.95 6.53 -5.38
N HIS A 84 -21.78 5.80 -6.11
CA HIS A 84 -21.49 5.30 -7.44
C HIS A 84 -22.76 5.35 -8.29
N TYR A 85 -22.62 5.52 -9.62
CA TYR A 85 -23.76 5.62 -10.52
C TYR A 85 -24.40 4.25 -10.87
N ILE A 86 -23.66 3.15 -10.68
CA ILE A 86 -24.16 1.77 -10.85
C ILE A 86 -24.46 1.17 -9.47
N LYS A 87 -25.59 0.44 -9.37
CA LYS A 87 -26.12 -0.05 -8.09
C LYS A 87 -25.26 -1.13 -7.46
N GLU A 88 -24.87 -2.14 -8.23
CA GLU A 88 -24.15 -3.32 -7.73
C GLU A 88 -22.75 -2.98 -7.20
N PRO A 89 -21.88 -2.25 -7.93
CA PRO A 89 -20.61 -1.77 -7.39
C PRO A 89 -20.79 -0.92 -6.13
N LYS A 90 -21.83 -0.06 -6.09
CA LYS A 90 -22.13 0.73 -4.89
C LYS A 90 -22.44 -0.17 -3.69
N ALA A 91 -23.31 -1.16 -3.87
CA ALA A 91 -23.71 -2.07 -2.79
C ALA A 91 -22.53 -2.92 -2.30
N ARG A 92 -21.70 -3.46 -3.21
CA ARG A 92 -20.50 -4.21 -2.84
C ARG A 92 -19.50 -3.34 -2.10
N ALA A 93 -19.25 -2.13 -2.60
CA ALA A 93 -18.33 -1.19 -1.96
C ALA A 93 -18.78 -0.81 -0.57
N GLU A 94 -20.07 -0.47 -0.38
CA GLU A 94 -20.62 -0.15 0.94
C GLU A 94 -20.39 -1.28 1.95
N LYS A 95 -20.68 -2.51 1.55
CA LYS A 95 -20.43 -3.69 2.40
C LYS A 95 -18.95 -3.82 2.75
N ILE A 96 -18.06 -3.71 1.78
CA ILE A 96 -16.61 -3.79 1.98
C ILE A 96 -16.11 -2.65 2.90
N ILE A 97 -16.62 -1.44 2.71
CA ILE A 97 -16.25 -0.30 3.57
C ILE A 97 -16.60 -0.59 5.01
N GLN A 98 -17.85 -1.02 5.28
CA GLN A 98 -18.32 -1.22 6.65
C GLN A 98 -17.71 -2.44 7.32
N GLU A 99 -17.61 -3.55 6.61
CA GLU A 99 -17.21 -4.84 7.19
C GLU A 99 -15.69 -5.08 7.17
N LYS A 100 -14.94 -4.43 6.25
CA LYS A 100 -13.51 -4.71 6.04
C LYS A 100 -12.62 -3.47 6.16
N ILE A 101 -12.86 -2.40 5.38
CA ILE A 101 -11.97 -1.23 5.38
C ILE A 101 -12.03 -0.48 6.71
N ARG A 102 -13.21 -0.23 7.23
CA ARG A 102 -13.38 0.52 8.51
C ARG A 102 -12.70 -0.17 9.70
N PRO A 103 -12.89 -1.49 9.95
CA PRO A 103 -12.17 -2.19 11.02
C PRO A 103 -10.65 -2.19 10.82
N LEU A 104 -10.17 -2.42 9.59
CA LEU A 104 -8.75 -2.38 9.27
C LEU A 104 -8.15 -0.99 9.52
N LEU A 105 -8.80 0.08 9.03
CA LEU A 105 -8.37 1.46 9.24
C LEU A 105 -8.32 1.81 10.73
N ALA A 106 -9.30 1.34 11.52
CA ALA A 106 -9.29 1.53 12.96
C ALA A 106 -8.10 0.82 13.64
N ALA A 107 -7.78 -0.43 13.23
CA ALA A 107 -6.62 -1.16 13.74
C ALA A 107 -5.30 -0.47 13.33
N TRP A 108 -5.22 0.01 12.07
CA TRP A 108 -4.06 0.71 11.55
C TRP A 108 -3.78 2.01 12.33
N ARG A 109 -4.83 2.81 12.57
CA ARG A 109 -4.77 4.05 13.37
C ARG A 109 -4.38 3.78 14.82
N ARG A 110 -4.93 2.75 15.46
CA ARG A 110 -4.53 2.34 16.84
C ARG A 110 -3.04 1.98 16.90
N GLY A 111 -2.51 1.39 15.84
CA GLY A 111 -1.09 1.06 15.73
C GLY A 111 -0.18 2.26 15.46
N GLY A 112 -0.71 3.47 15.31
CA GLY A 112 0.07 4.68 15.04
C GLY A 112 0.77 4.70 13.67
N LEU A 113 0.26 3.91 12.68
CA LEU A 113 0.87 3.82 11.36
C LEU A 113 0.32 4.89 10.41
N GLU A 114 1.11 5.22 9.39
CA GLU A 114 0.76 6.24 8.40
C GLU A 114 -0.46 5.84 7.56
N VAL A 115 -1.38 6.79 7.39
CA VAL A 115 -2.60 6.67 6.56
C VAL A 115 -2.55 7.72 5.47
N ILE A 116 -2.77 7.28 4.23
CA ILE A 116 -2.75 8.14 3.03
C ILE A 116 -4.07 7.96 2.30
N HIS A 117 -4.80 9.04 2.12
CA HIS A 117 -6.03 9.08 1.33
C HIS A 117 -5.70 9.50 -0.09
N ALA A 118 -6.11 8.70 -1.06
CA ALA A 118 -5.87 8.90 -2.48
C ALA A 118 -7.20 8.87 -3.27
N PRO A 119 -8.12 9.81 -3.01
CA PRO A 119 -9.33 9.95 -3.82
C PRO A 119 -8.97 10.47 -5.21
N ALA A 120 -9.94 10.46 -6.14
CA ALA A 120 -9.71 11.05 -7.45
C ALA A 120 -9.24 12.52 -7.34
N PRO A 121 -8.36 13.00 -8.22
CA PRO A 121 -7.70 14.31 -8.08
C PRO A 121 -8.63 15.50 -7.80
N PRO A 122 -9.83 15.62 -8.42
CA PRO A 122 -10.74 16.72 -8.11
C PRO A 122 -11.25 16.70 -6.65
N GLN A 123 -11.44 15.50 -6.09
CA GLN A 123 -11.83 15.34 -4.68
C GLN A 123 -10.64 15.61 -3.75
N ALA A 124 -9.46 15.05 -4.08
CA ALA A 124 -8.25 15.25 -3.29
C ALA A 124 -7.93 16.73 -3.07
N THR A 125 -7.94 17.51 -4.15
CA THR A 125 -7.61 18.95 -4.09
C THR A 125 -8.61 19.80 -3.29
N SER A 126 -9.81 19.28 -3.03
CA SER A 126 -10.82 19.94 -2.18
C SER A 126 -10.66 19.60 -0.69
N GLU A 127 -9.94 18.53 -0.35
CA GLU A 127 -9.77 18.08 1.04
C GLU A 127 -8.80 18.99 1.82
N PRO A 128 -9.10 19.29 3.09
CA PRO A 128 -8.20 20.11 3.94
C PRO A 128 -6.80 19.53 4.10
N GLY A 129 -6.69 18.21 4.16
CA GLY A 129 -5.43 17.46 4.32
C GLY A 129 -4.63 17.26 3.04
N TRP A 130 -5.02 17.88 1.91
CA TRP A 130 -4.26 17.72 0.67
C TRP A 130 -2.88 18.35 0.77
N ILE A 131 -1.85 17.52 0.61
CA ILE A 131 -0.44 17.92 0.81
C ILE A 131 0.13 18.78 -0.33
N GLY A 132 -0.49 18.79 -1.50
CA GLY A 132 -0.10 19.66 -2.63
C GLY A 132 -0.60 21.10 -2.54
N ARG A 133 -1.27 21.49 -1.45
CA ARG A 133 -1.81 22.85 -1.25
C ARG A 133 -0.69 23.86 -1.06
N GLY A 134 -0.63 24.85 -1.95
CA GLY A 134 0.39 25.91 -1.91
C GLY A 134 1.67 25.59 -2.69
N GLU A 135 1.81 24.41 -3.23
CA GLU A 135 2.89 24.12 -4.18
C GLU A 135 2.55 24.77 -5.53
N LYS A 136 3.49 25.56 -6.05
CA LYS A 136 3.44 25.91 -7.47
C LYS A 136 3.60 24.59 -8.21
N ARG A 137 2.54 24.15 -8.91
CA ARG A 137 2.70 23.11 -9.92
C ARG A 137 3.82 23.61 -10.83
N ASP A 138 4.97 22.97 -10.80
CA ASP A 138 5.95 23.16 -11.85
C ASP A 138 5.21 22.85 -13.14
N ALA A 139 4.88 23.92 -13.87
CA ALA A 139 4.31 23.81 -15.18
C ALA A 139 5.27 22.91 -15.97
N ALA A 140 4.75 21.81 -16.44
CA ALA A 140 5.37 20.76 -17.22
C ALA A 140 6.90 20.93 -17.34
N ARG A 141 7.68 19.93 -16.88
CA ARG A 141 9.13 19.89 -17.14
C ARG A 141 9.36 20.24 -18.60
N THR A 142 9.62 21.52 -18.84
CA THR A 142 10.12 22.01 -20.12
C THR A 142 11.58 21.56 -20.22
N GLY A 143 11.74 20.31 -20.66
CA GLY A 143 13.01 19.88 -21.20
C GLY A 143 13.33 20.69 -22.48
N PRO A 144 14.59 20.70 -22.95
CA PRO A 144 14.96 21.41 -24.14
C PRO A 144 14.09 20.94 -25.29
N GLN A 145 13.40 21.91 -25.89
CA GLN A 145 12.62 21.87 -27.15
C GLN A 145 12.06 20.47 -27.44
N ALA A 146 11.01 20.10 -26.73
CA ALA A 146 10.30 18.86 -27.03
C ALA A 146 9.72 19.00 -28.45
N ASP A 147 10.08 18.07 -29.32
CA ASP A 147 9.38 17.84 -30.58
C ASP A 147 7.88 17.93 -30.34
N ALA A 148 7.15 18.41 -31.38
CA ALA A 148 5.69 18.53 -31.25
C ALA A 148 5.10 17.26 -30.62
N PRO A 149 4.20 17.38 -29.60
CA PRO A 149 3.79 16.25 -28.82
C PRO A 149 3.21 15.12 -29.71
N TRP A 150 3.84 13.98 -29.66
CA TRP A 150 3.40 12.80 -30.39
C TRP A 150 2.67 11.81 -29.48
N PRO A 151 1.55 11.21 -29.90
CA PRO A 151 0.73 11.48 -31.09
C PRO A 151 0.16 12.90 -31.09
N PRO A 152 -0.14 13.49 -32.27
CA PRO A 152 -0.61 14.87 -32.37
C PRO A 152 -1.92 15.07 -31.59
N PRO A 153 -2.18 16.30 -31.07
CA PRO A 153 -3.37 16.59 -30.27
C PRO A 153 -4.69 16.23 -30.94
N GLU A 154 -4.81 16.45 -32.24
CA GLU A 154 -5.99 16.13 -33.05
C GLU A 154 -6.26 14.61 -33.04
N PHE A 155 -5.22 13.80 -33.13
CA PHE A 155 -5.35 12.34 -33.03
C PHE A 155 -5.77 11.91 -31.63
N ARG A 156 -5.13 12.45 -30.59
CA ARG A 156 -5.47 12.10 -29.20
C ARG A 156 -6.91 12.46 -28.85
N ASN A 157 -7.36 13.65 -29.30
CA ASN A 157 -8.69 14.19 -29.02
C ASN A 157 -9.75 13.74 -30.04
N LYS A 158 -9.35 12.97 -31.08
CA LYS A 158 -10.25 12.50 -32.14
C LYS A 158 -11.01 13.65 -32.79
N THR A 159 -10.28 14.73 -33.15
CA THR A 159 -10.80 15.90 -33.88
C THR A 159 -10.32 15.94 -35.32
N GLY A 160 -10.88 16.83 -36.13
CA GLY A 160 -10.51 16.95 -37.54
C GLY A 160 -10.66 15.64 -38.31
N PRO A 161 -9.65 15.21 -39.10
CA PRO A 161 -9.71 13.98 -39.88
C PRO A 161 -9.81 12.71 -39.03
N TYR A 162 -9.48 12.79 -37.74
CA TYR A 162 -9.54 11.64 -36.80
C TYR A 162 -10.88 11.49 -36.10
N ARG A 163 -11.86 12.34 -36.35
CA ARG A 163 -13.21 12.29 -35.73
C ARG A 163 -13.92 10.96 -35.97
N GLN A 164 -13.68 10.32 -37.12
CA GLN A 164 -14.23 8.99 -37.46
C GLN A 164 -13.82 7.89 -36.44
N PHE A 165 -12.75 8.07 -35.70
CA PHE A 165 -12.25 7.13 -34.67
C PHE A 165 -12.74 7.47 -33.25
N ALA A 166 -13.55 8.52 -33.10
CA ALA A 166 -14.13 8.86 -31.82
C ALA A 166 -15.25 7.86 -31.46
N ARG A 167 -15.33 7.52 -30.17
CA ARG A 167 -16.50 6.84 -29.66
C ARG A 167 -17.71 7.79 -29.74
N PRO A 168 -18.92 7.28 -29.99
CA PRO A 168 -20.12 8.10 -29.96
C PRO A 168 -20.30 8.74 -28.57
N VAL A 169 -20.97 9.87 -28.54
CA VAL A 169 -21.37 10.52 -27.29
C VAL A 169 -22.40 9.63 -26.60
N GLU A 170 -22.15 9.28 -25.36
CA GLU A 170 -23.07 8.45 -24.56
C GLU A 170 -24.33 9.25 -24.18
N PRO A 171 -25.53 8.83 -24.61
CA PRO A 171 -26.76 9.60 -24.37
C PRO A 171 -27.05 9.81 -22.88
N MET A 172 -26.65 8.88 -22.04
CA MET A 172 -26.88 8.91 -20.58
C MET A 172 -25.77 9.60 -19.78
N GLU A 173 -24.76 10.17 -20.44
CA GLU A 173 -23.66 10.86 -19.75
C GLU A 173 -24.13 12.03 -18.85
N PRO A 174 -25.09 12.89 -19.25
CA PRO A 174 -25.61 13.92 -18.35
C PRO A 174 -26.26 13.37 -17.08
N GLU A 175 -26.93 12.24 -17.18
CA GLU A 175 -27.54 11.56 -16.02
C GLU A 175 -26.48 10.92 -15.13
N ARG A 176 -25.45 10.29 -15.71
CA ARG A 176 -24.28 9.77 -14.98
C ARG A 176 -23.61 10.86 -14.17
N LEU A 177 -23.36 12.01 -14.78
CA LEU A 177 -22.74 13.17 -14.12
C LEU A 177 -23.58 13.69 -12.94
N LYS A 178 -24.92 13.72 -13.09
CA LYS A 178 -25.81 14.07 -11.97
C LYS A 178 -25.67 13.10 -10.79
N ARG A 179 -25.58 11.79 -11.07
CA ARG A 179 -25.48 10.73 -10.04
C ARG A 179 -24.17 10.80 -9.26
N VAL A 180 -23.08 11.29 -9.87
CA VAL A 180 -21.78 11.44 -9.20
C VAL A 180 -21.47 12.88 -8.77
N LYS A 181 -22.42 13.81 -8.95
CA LYS A 181 -22.25 15.20 -8.50
C LYS A 181 -22.04 15.24 -6.98
N GLY A 182 -20.96 15.91 -6.55
CA GLY A 182 -20.60 16.01 -5.13
C GLY A 182 -20.09 14.70 -4.53
N LEU A 183 -19.52 13.82 -5.35
CA LEU A 183 -18.79 12.63 -4.90
C LEU A 183 -17.67 13.05 -3.95
N CYS A 184 -17.57 12.39 -2.81
CA CYS A 184 -16.55 12.65 -1.81
C CYS A 184 -16.03 11.36 -1.17
N ILE A 185 -15.04 11.48 -0.30
CA ILE A 185 -14.56 10.38 0.53
C ILE A 185 -15.70 9.88 1.43
N HIS A 186 -15.85 8.56 1.52
CA HIS A 186 -16.91 7.95 2.31
C HIS A 186 -16.81 8.35 3.80
N PRO A 187 -17.92 8.74 4.46
CA PRO A 187 -17.92 9.22 5.85
C PRO A 187 -17.24 8.30 6.86
N ALA A 188 -17.34 6.98 6.68
CA ALA A 188 -16.75 5.97 7.58
C ALA A 188 -15.21 5.94 7.55
N VAL A 189 -14.59 6.57 6.54
CA VAL A 189 -13.13 6.55 6.35
C VAL A 189 -12.55 7.96 6.11
N ARG A 190 -13.23 9.00 6.61
CA ARG A 190 -12.74 10.38 6.46
C ARG A 190 -11.32 10.55 7.00
N PRO A 191 -10.50 11.38 6.33
CA PRO A 191 -9.19 11.75 6.85
C PRO A 191 -9.29 12.37 8.23
N LEU A 192 -8.40 11.98 9.13
CA LEU A 192 -8.21 12.64 10.43
C LEU A 192 -7.14 13.73 10.30
N PRO A 193 -7.12 14.72 11.23
CA PRO A 193 -6.02 15.69 11.28
C PRO A 193 -4.67 15.01 11.34
N GLY A 194 -3.76 15.38 10.43
CA GLY A 194 -2.43 14.78 10.31
C GLY A 194 -2.31 13.63 9.29
N GLU A 195 -3.43 13.07 8.81
CA GLU A 195 -3.41 12.12 7.71
C GLU A 195 -3.26 12.83 6.36
N ALA A 196 -2.43 12.28 5.48
CA ALA A 196 -2.16 12.87 4.17
C ALA A 196 -3.30 12.58 3.18
N VAL A 197 -3.63 13.59 2.37
CA VAL A 197 -4.45 13.42 1.17
C VAL A 197 -3.58 13.74 -0.04
N ILE A 198 -3.54 12.86 -1.03
CA ILE A 198 -2.75 13.02 -2.25
C ILE A 198 -3.63 13.04 -3.48
N ALA A 199 -3.20 13.76 -4.52
CA ALA A 199 -3.85 13.84 -5.82
C ALA A 199 -3.04 13.21 -6.95
N THR A 200 -1.74 12.96 -6.75
CA THR A 200 -0.81 12.46 -7.78
C THR A 200 0.18 11.44 -7.22
N GLY A 201 0.74 10.62 -8.11
CA GLY A 201 1.80 9.67 -7.76
C GLY A 201 3.10 10.36 -7.32
N ASP A 202 3.37 11.56 -7.80
CA ASP A 202 4.56 12.33 -7.37
C ASP A 202 4.38 12.86 -5.94
N GLU A 203 3.17 13.28 -5.56
CA GLU A 203 2.85 13.62 -4.18
C GLU A 203 3.01 12.42 -3.25
N LEU A 204 2.49 11.24 -3.65
CA LEU A 204 2.67 10.00 -2.89
C LEU A 204 4.16 9.65 -2.73
N HIS A 205 4.91 9.66 -3.83
CA HIS A 205 6.35 9.35 -3.81
C HIS A 205 7.14 10.31 -2.89
N ARG A 206 6.88 11.61 -2.99
CA ARG A 206 7.52 12.61 -2.12
C ARG A 206 7.20 12.36 -0.65
N TYR A 207 5.92 12.18 -0.32
CA TYR A 207 5.49 11.90 1.04
C TYR A 207 6.13 10.63 1.62
N CYS A 208 6.13 9.54 0.84
CA CYS A 208 6.78 8.30 1.26
C CYS A 208 8.28 8.48 1.52
N ARG A 209 8.98 9.22 0.65
CA ARG A 209 10.41 9.51 0.82
C ARG A 209 10.68 10.33 2.08
N GLU A 210 9.87 11.35 2.37
CA GLU A 210 10.00 12.20 3.55
C GLU A 210 9.74 11.43 4.84
N LYS A 211 8.82 10.48 4.83
CA LYS A 211 8.43 9.65 5.96
C LYS A 211 9.22 8.34 6.06
N GLY A 212 10.05 7.99 5.08
CA GLY A 212 10.78 6.72 5.04
C GLY A 212 9.90 5.50 4.78
N ILE A 213 8.74 5.67 4.14
CA ILE A 213 7.79 4.59 3.82
C ILE A 213 8.29 3.80 2.63
N LEU A 214 8.25 2.47 2.74
CA LEU A 214 8.68 1.52 1.70
C LEU A 214 7.59 0.48 1.37
N PHE A 215 6.69 0.17 2.32
CA PHE A 215 5.62 -0.82 2.19
C PHE A 215 4.27 -0.12 2.11
N LEU A 216 3.55 -0.32 1.01
CA LEU A 216 2.27 0.33 0.75
C LEU A 216 1.15 -0.72 0.67
N PHE A 217 0.22 -0.63 1.62
CA PHE A 217 -0.95 -1.49 1.71
C PHE A 217 -2.14 -0.79 1.07
N TYR A 218 -2.69 -1.35 0.00
CA TYR A 218 -3.74 -0.74 -0.80
C TYR A 218 -5.12 -1.28 -0.48
N VAL A 219 -6.08 -0.38 -0.28
CA VAL A 219 -7.51 -0.66 -0.16
C VAL A 219 -8.32 0.31 -1.01
N GLY A 220 -9.56 -0.02 -1.34
CA GLY A 220 -10.48 0.89 -2.05
C GLY A 220 -10.91 0.40 -3.43
N PHE A 221 -11.24 1.33 -4.35
CA PHE A 221 -12.01 1.02 -5.56
C PHE A 221 -11.51 1.82 -6.78
N ASN A 222 -11.72 1.30 -8.02
CA ASN A 222 -12.06 -0.08 -8.35
C ASN A 222 -10.78 -0.88 -8.56
N THR A 223 -10.80 -2.18 -8.21
CA THR A 223 -9.62 -3.05 -8.32
C THR A 223 -8.99 -3.01 -9.71
N ASN A 224 -9.80 -3.19 -10.77
CA ASN A 224 -9.36 -3.23 -12.17
C ASN A 224 -9.27 -1.85 -12.84
N ALA A 225 -9.31 -0.76 -12.09
CA ALA A 225 -9.20 0.60 -12.60
C ALA A 225 -8.27 1.45 -11.72
N CYS A 226 -8.78 2.23 -10.77
CA CYS A 226 -7.97 3.18 -10.01
C CYS A 226 -6.88 2.52 -9.18
N ILE A 227 -7.14 1.36 -8.57
CA ILE A 227 -6.13 0.57 -7.83
C ILE A 227 -4.95 0.18 -8.74
N LEU A 228 -5.20 -0.23 -9.98
CA LEU A 228 -4.13 -0.59 -10.92
C LEU A 228 -3.50 0.62 -11.61
N LEU A 229 -4.33 1.52 -12.15
CA LEU A 229 -3.99 2.37 -13.30
C LEU A 229 -3.76 3.84 -12.96
N ARG A 230 -4.04 4.30 -11.74
CA ARG A 230 -3.67 5.67 -11.34
C ARG A 230 -2.15 5.81 -11.32
N ASP A 231 -1.65 7.03 -11.47
CA ASP A 231 -0.23 7.34 -11.30
C ASP A 231 0.29 7.11 -9.86
N TYR A 232 -0.65 7.03 -8.89
CA TYR A 232 -0.43 6.54 -7.54
C TYR A 232 -0.95 5.10 -7.32
N GLY A 233 -1.34 4.41 -8.39
CA GLY A 233 -1.82 3.03 -8.34
C GLY A 233 -0.69 2.01 -8.20
N THR A 234 -1.11 0.77 -7.97
CA THR A 234 -0.21 -0.33 -7.60
C THR A 234 0.86 -0.65 -8.63
N ILE A 235 0.54 -0.49 -9.94
CA ILE A 235 1.51 -0.76 -11.01
C ILE A 235 2.58 0.33 -11.03
N GLU A 236 2.17 1.59 -11.11
CA GLU A 236 3.13 2.70 -11.23
C GLU A 236 4.01 2.84 -10.00
N ILE A 237 3.43 2.75 -8.82
CA ILE A 237 4.19 2.84 -7.56
C ILE A 237 5.12 1.64 -7.37
N GLY A 238 4.69 0.44 -7.76
CA GLY A 238 5.58 -0.72 -7.79
C GLY A 238 6.74 -0.57 -8.78
N ASN A 239 6.52 0.07 -9.93
CA ASN A 239 7.59 0.39 -10.89
C ASN A 239 8.59 1.41 -10.34
N ARG A 240 8.19 2.24 -9.37
CA ARG A 240 9.08 3.15 -8.62
C ARG A 240 9.88 2.44 -7.52
N GLY A 241 9.66 1.14 -7.30
CA GLY A 241 10.44 0.32 -6.37
C GLY A 241 9.85 0.15 -4.97
N TYR A 242 8.59 0.55 -4.74
CA TYR A 242 7.90 0.28 -3.48
C TYR A 242 7.39 -1.16 -3.41
N GLU A 243 7.40 -1.74 -2.20
CA GLU A 243 6.69 -2.99 -1.95
C GLU A 243 5.19 -2.74 -1.83
N VAL A 244 4.42 -3.34 -2.74
CA VAL A 244 2.98 -3.14 -2.85
C VAL A 244 2.23 -4.38 -2.40
N VAL A 245 1.35 -4.22 -1.41
CA VAL A 245 0.48 -5.27 -0.89
C VAL A 245 -0.98 -4.85 -1.04
N LEU A 246 -1.75 -5.55 -1.86
CA LEU A 246 -3.19 -5.32 -1.96
C LEU A 246 -3.92 -6.04 -0.82
N VAL A 247 -4.76 -5.34 -0.07
CA VAL A 247 -5.68 -5.98 0.89
C VAL A 247 -6.88 -6.49 0.08
N ARG A 248 -6.82 -7.77 -0.34
CA ARG A 248 -7.65 -8.34 -1.42
C ARG A 248 -9.14 -8.43 -1.13
N ASP A 249 -9.55 -8.43 0.14
CA ASP A 249 -10.94 -8.39 0.58
C ASP A 249 -11.44 -6.97 0.91
N CYS A 250 -10.57 -5.95 0.74
CA CYS A 250 -10.87 -4.53 0.89
C CYS A 250 -11.02 -3.81 -0.46
N THR A 251 -11.36 -4.53 -1.52
CA THR A 251 -11.51 -3.99 -2.87
C THR A 251 -12.58 -4.72 -3.67
N THR A 252 -13.13 -4.07 -4.69
CA THR A 252 -13.98 -4.68 -5.74
C THR A 252 -13.82 -3.91 -7.04
N GLY A 253 -13.88 -4.62 -8.15
CA GLY A 253 -13.77 -4.04 -9.49
C GLY A 253 -15.12 -3.67 -10.10
N MET A 254 -15.03 -3.08 -11.29
CA MET A 254 -16.15 -2.96 -12.22
C MET A 254 -16.30 -4.28 -12.97
N GLU A 255 -17.50 -4.85 -12.91
CA GLU A 255 -17.83 -6.07 -13.62
C GLU A 255 -18.68 -5.76 -14.87
N SER A 256 -18.67 -6.66 -15.85
CA SER A 256 -19.64 -6.67 -16.94
C SER A 256 -20.81 -7.60 -16.62
N PHE A 257 -21.83 -7.64 -17.47
CA PHE A 257 -22.93 -8.61 -17.34
C PHE A 257 -22.44 -10.07 -17.41
N GLU A 258 -21.29 -10.32 -18.08
CA GLU A 258 -20.70 -11.65 -18.21
C GLU A 258 -19.89 -12.07 -16.97
N THR A 259 -19.39 -11.11 -16.20
CA THR A 259 -18.42 -11.36 -15.13
C THR A 259 -18.97 -11.11 -13.72
N ALA A 260 -20.15 -10.50 -13.62
CA ALA A 260 -20.71 -10.00 -12.36
C ALA A 260 -20.98 -11.11 -11.33
N ASP A 261 -21.48 -12.27 -11.75
CA ASP A 261 -21.87 -13.35 -10.84
C ASP A 261 -20.69 -13.93 -10.05
N GLN A 262 -19.52 -14.03 -10.69
CA GLN A 262 -18.32 -14.61 -10.11
C GLN A 262 -17.25 -13.57 -9.77
N LEU A 263 -17.52 -12.28 -10.01
CA LEU A 263 -16.58 -11.17 -9.83
C LEU A 263 -15.24 -11.43 -10.55
N TRP A 264 -15.30 -11.91 -11.79
CA TRP A 264 -14.12 -12.31 -12.54
C TRP A 264 -13.13 -11.16 -12.77
N GLN A 265 -13.64 -9.95 -13.07
CA GLN A 265 -12.76 -8.78 -13.27
C GLN A 265 -12.02 -8.41 -11.98
N THR A 266 -12.72 -8.45 -10.84
CA THR A 266 -12.08 -8.24 -9.53
C THR A 266 -11.02 -9.30 -9.26
N ARG A 267 -11.36 -10.58 -9.43
CA ARG A 267 -10.45 -11.70 -9.16
C ARG A 267 -9.25 -11.73 -10.09
N CYS A 268 -9.48 -11.46 -11.39
CA CYS A 268 -8.39 -11.36 -12.37
C CYS A 268 -7.44 -10.19 -12.06
N ALA A 269 -7.96 -9.04 -11.66
CA ALA A 269 -7.12 -7.90 -11.29
C ALA A 269 -6.25 -8.19 -10.05
N ILE A 270 -6.80 -8.86 -9.04
CA ILE A 270 -6.03 -9.31 -7.86
C ILE A 270 -4.94 -10.30 -8.30
N GLN A 271 -5.30 -11.33 -9.06
CA GLN A 271 -4.35 -12.34 -9.53
C GLN A 271 -3.28 -11.74 -10.44
N PHE A 272 -3.64 -10.77 -11.30
CA PHE A 272 -2.69 -10.04 -12.13
C PHE A 272 -1.60 -9.39 -11.28
N LEU A 273 -1.95 -8.71 -10.20
CA LEU A 273 -0.97 -8.12 -9.30
C LEU A 273 -0.06 -9.17 -8.68
N GLU A 274 -0.63 -10.27 -8.20
CA GLU A 274 0.10 -11.38 -7.58
C GLU A 274 1.03 -12.10 -8.55
N MET A 275 0.68 -12.16 -9.83
CA MET A 275 1.48 -12.73 -10.92
C MET A 275 2.65 -11.84 -11.33
N PHE A 276 2.50 -10.51 -11.21
CA PHE A 276 3.47 -9.54 -11.73
C PHE A 276 4.17 -8.73 -10.63
N GLY A 277 4.63 -9.44 -9.59
CA GLY A 277 5.56 -8.89 -8.60
C GLY A 277 4.93 -7.98 -7.55
N LYS A 278 3.62 -8.13 -7.32
CA LYS A 278 2.94 -7.53 -6.18
C LYS A 278 2.39 -8.63 -5.29
N TYR A 279 1.90 -8.26 -4.12
CA TYR A 279 1.45 -9.18 -3.09
C TYR A 279 0.03 -8.89 -2.68
N SER A 280 -0.61 -9.84 -2.02
CA SER A 280 -1.89 -9.61 -1.37
C SER A 280 -1.97 -10.24 0.02
N ILE A 281 -2.85 -9.66 0.85
CA ILE A 281 -3.19 -10.15 2.19
C ILE A 281 -4.69 -9.93 2.42
N THR A 282 -5.30 -10.58 3.40
CA THR A 282 -6.65 -10.23 3.84
C THR A 282 -6.63 -9.19 4.97
N SER A 283 -7.73 -8.47 5.14
CA SER A 283 -7.90 -7.52 6.24
C SER A 283 -7.79 -8.21 7.61
N ASP A 284 -8.35 -9.41 7.75
CA ASP A 284 -8.36 -10.16 9.01
C ASP A 284 -6.95 -10.63 9.40
N GLU A 285 -6.14 -11.11 8.42
CA GLU A 285 -4.71 -11.44 8.62
C GLU A 285 -3.92 -10.21 9.05
N LEU A 286 -4.16 -9.08 8.39
CA LEU A 286 -3.44 -7.84 8.67
C LEU A 286 -3.81 -7.24 10.04
N ILE A 287 -5.10 -7.22 10.41
CA ILE A 287 -5.56 -6.79 11.73
C ILE A 287 -4.92 -7.67 12.82
N HIS A 288 -4.95 -8.99 12.64
CA HIS A 288 -4.33 -9.91 13.59
C HIS A 288 -2.84 -9.62 13.80
N ALA A 289 -2.11 -9.38 12.73
CA ALA A 289 -0.68 -9.03 12.80
C ALA A 289 -0.44 -7.68 13.51
N LEU A 290 -1.30 -6.69 13.27
CA LEU A 290 -1.21 -5.37 13.91
C LEU A 290 -1.49 -5.42 15.42
N ASP A 291 -2.39 -6.30 15.87
CA ASP A 291 -2.74 -6.50 17.27
C ASP A 291 -1.73 -7.44 18.01
N GLY A 292 -0.57 -7.72 17.41
CA GLY A 292 0.51 -8.49 18.03
C GLY A 292 0.40 -10.01 17.84
N GLY A 293 -0.52 -10.47 17.00
CA GLY A 293 -0.60 -11.88 16.59
C GLY A 293 0.56 -12.28 15.69
N GLY A 294 0.99 -13.55 15.78
CA GLY A 294 1.94 -14.12 14.83
C GLY A 294 1.34 -14.23 13.42
N ALA A 295 2.18 -14.38 12.39
CA ALA A 295 1.72 -14.62 11.03
C ALA A 295 0.91 -15.93 10.95
N ARG A 296 -0.28 -15.86 10.35
CA ARG A 296 -1.17 -17.00 10.11
C ARG A 296 -1.02 -17.56 8.71
#